data_4b08be2c8f0a465853afb791aa4d0ece
#
_entry.id   4b08be2c8f0a465853afb791aa4d0ece
#
_cell.length_a   1.000
_cell.length_b   1.000
_cell.length_c   1.000
_cell.angle_alpha   90.00
_cell.angle_beta   90.00
_cell.angle_gamma   90.00
#
_symmetry.space_group_name_H-M   'P 1'
#
loop_
_entity.id
_entity.type
_entity.pdbx_description
1 polymer ?
#
loop_
_entity_poly.entity_id
_entity_poly.type
_entity_poly.pdbx_seq_one_letter_code
_entity_poly.pdbx_strand_id
1 'polypeptide(L)'
;MFGILPIHKNKITFSAFEGAGYCCNPKYIAEELIESQRNGNVRYELVWLVNDLNKDFPPEIKKVKNILGNRAYHLSTSKIWIDNARKNWGTRKRKGQFYIQTWHGPVGFKPVGRLRGELFSKIGELVSVADAKNIDVLLSNSDWCTDKWERSFWGEPVIKTGSPRCDILINERDIQYRKIREEFNLKPDSKIVLYAPTFRGGSQNKKREVFAEEFTIDFNLLRQSLHQKFGGEWYIFVRLHPQLSLRMQKAKFSKSEYIIDISYKDDLYEYL
;
A
#
# COMPACT_ATOMS: atom_id res chain seq x y z
N MET A 1 -7.85 -28.18 4.75
CA MET A 1 -8.00 -28.81 3.42
C MET A 1 -6.72 -28.70 2.59
N PHE A 2 -6.15 -27.53 2.35
CA PHE A 2 -4.96 -27.37 1.46
C PHE A 2 -3.60 -27.67 2.13
N GLY A 3 -3.54 -27.95 3.42
CA GLY A 3 -2.29 -28.18 4.14
C GLY A 3 -1.52 -29.45 3.75
N ILE A 4 -2.15 -30.36 3.01
CA ILE A 4 -1.52 -31.60 2.49
C ILE A 4 -0.87 -31.39 1.10
N LEU A 5 -1.20 -30.32 0.38
CA LEU A 5 -0.64 -30.01 -0.93
C LEU A 5 0.85 -29.67 -0.84
N PRO A 6 1.65 -29.96 -1.89
CA PRO A 6 3.07 -29.60 -1.89
C PRO A 6 3.26 -28.07 -1.82
N ILE A 7 4.35 -27.66 -1.19
CA ILE A 7 4.83 -26.28 -1.24
C ILE A 7 5.70 -26.14 -2.48
N HIS A 8 5.33 -25.25 -3.39
CA HIS A 8 6.08 -24.97 -4.61
C HIS A 8 7.25 -24.02 -4.29
N LYS A 9 8.48 -24.49 -4.49
CA LYS A 9 9.71 -23.80 -4.06
C LYS A 9 9.92 -22.41 -4.65
N ASN A 10 9.41 -22.18 -5.87
CA ASN A 10 9.55 -20.92 -6.61
C ASN A 10 8.27 -20.07 -6.60
N LYS A 11 7.25 -20.46 -5.83
CA LYS A 11 5.99 -19.73 -5.77
C LYS A 11 6.00 -18.69 -4.65
N ILE A 12 5.65 -17.45 -4.99
CA ILE A 12 5.56 -16.33 -4.09
C ILE A 12 4.14 -15.76 -4.17
N THR A 13 3.47 -15.61 -3.04
CA THR A 13 2.14 -14.99 -2.99
C THR A 13 2.22 -13.63 -2.34
N PHE A 14 1.75 -12.63 -3.07
CA PHE A 14 1.68 -11.23 -2.67
C PHE A 14 0.25 -10.81 -2.30
N SER A 15 0.16 -9.81 -1.45
CA SER A 15 -1.03 -9.01 -1.23
C SER A 15 -0.64 -7.61 -0.75
N ALA A 16 -1.43 -6.60 -1.07
CA ALA A 16 -1.28 -5.26 -0.52
C ALA A 16 -2.64 -4.76 -0.03
N PHE A 17 -2.67 -4.21 1.19
CA PHE A 17 -3.88 -3.67 1.83
C PHE A 17 -5.08 -4.61 1.69
N GLU A 18 -4.90 -5.89 2.05
CA GLU A 18 -5.93 -6.92 1.97
C GLU A 18 -6.50 -7.13 0.56
N GLY A 19 -5.66 -6.94 -0.47
CA GLY A 19 -6.02 -7.12 -1.88
C GLY A 19 -6.57 -5.85 -2.54
N ALA A 20 -6.29 -4.67 -2.03
CA ALA A 20 -6.78 -3.41 -2.59
C ALA A 20 -6.27 -3.15 -4.01
N GLY A 21 -5.02 -3.50 -4.33
CA GLY A 21 -4.46 -3.29 -5.67
C GLY A 21 -2.96 -3.56 -5.75
N TYR A 22 -2.33 -3.09 -6.82
CA TYR A 22 -0.90 -3.22 -7.10
C TYR A 22 -0.16 -1.99 -6.58
N CYS A 23 0.34 -2.05 -5.36
CA CYS A 23 0.88 -0.87 -4.69
C CYS A 23 1.79 -1.20 -3.50
N CYS A 24 2.43 -0.14 -2.98
CA CYS A 24 3.20 -0.15 -1.74
C CYS A 24 4.41 -1.11 -1.81
N ASN A 25 5.04 -1.42 -0.67
CA ASN A 25 6.25 -2.26 -0.62
C ASN A 25 6.13 -3.59 -1.40
N PRO A 26 5.02 -4.35 -1.32
CA PRO A 26 4.90 -5.59 -2.09
C PRO A 26 5.03 -5.41 -3.60
N LYS A 27 4.56 -4.26 -4.15
CA LYS A 27 4.69 -3.94 -5.58
C LYS A 27 6.15 -3.86 -5.97
N TYR A 28 6.93 -3.03 -5.31
CA TYR A 28 8.34 -2.79 -5.66
C TYR A 28 9.22 -4.03 -5.44
N ILE A 29 8.89 -4.88 -4.47
CA ILE A 29 9.53 -6.19 -4.32
C ILE A 29 9.18 -7.10 -5.51
N ALA A 30 7.93 -7.07 -5.99
CA ALA A 30 7.54 -7.87 -7.14
C ALA A 30 8.21 -7.38 -8.44
N GLU A 31 8.35 -6.07 -8.63
CA GLU A 31 9.04 -5.47 -9.78
C GLU A 31 10.51 -5.86 -9.81
N GLU A 32 11.21 -5.82 -8.68
CA GLU A 32 12.59 -6.27 -8.57
C GLU A 32 12.74 -7.78 -8.91
N LEU A 33 11.80 -8.60 -8.45
CA LEU A 33 11.79 -10.02 -8.80
C LEU A 33 11.52 -10.26 -10.28
N ILE A 34 10.66 -9.47 -10.92
CA ILE A 34 10.41 -9.51 -12.36
C ILE A 34 11.68 -9.15 -13.12
N GLU A 35 12.35 -8.08 -12.73
CA GLU A 35 13.61 -7.64 -13.35
C GLU A 35 14.71 -8.70 -13.17
N SER A 36 14.84 -9.25 -11.98
CA SER A 36 15.76 -10.35 -11.70
C SER A 36 15.48 -11.59 -12.56
N GLN A 37 14.20 -11.89 -12.85
CA GLN A 37 13.83 -12.99 -13.75
C GLN A 37 14.21 -12.73 -15.21
N ARG A 38 14.08 -11.48 -15.66
CA ARG A 38 14.45 -11.06 -17.03
C ARG A 38 15.95 -11.19 -17.25
N ASN A 39 16.74 -10.89 -16.21
CA ASN A 39 18.20 -10.86 -16.25
C ASN A 39 18.85 -12.18 -15.82
N GLY A 40 18.11 -13.15 -15.31
CA GLY A 40 18.65 -14.38 -14.73
C GLY A 40 17.93 -15.65 -15.18
N ASN A 41 18.44 -16.80 -14.67
CA ASN A 41 17.90 -18.13 -14.97
C ASN A 41 16.83 -18.60 -13.96
N VAL A 42 16.51 -17.80 -12.95
CA VAL A 42 15.55 -18.18 -11.93
C VAL A 42 14.16 -17.71 -12.37
N ARG A 43 13.19 -18.62 -12.31
CA ARG A 43 11.79 -18.30 -12.60
C ARG A 43 10.94 -18.47 -11.35
N TYR A 44 10.21 -17.39 -10.99
CA TYR A 44 9.24 -17.39 -9.91
C TYR A 44 7.81 -17.48 -10.47
N GLU A 45 6.94 -18.19 -9.78
CA GLU A 45 5.49 -18.08 -9.96
C GLU A 45 4.99 -16.96 -9.04
N LEU A 46 4.83 -15.76 -9.59
CA LEU A 46 4.35 -14.58 -8.85
C LEU A 46 2.83 -14.56 -8.86
N VAL A 47 2.23 -14.70 -7.70
CA VAL A 47 0.77 -14.72 -7.54
C VAL A 47 0.34 -13.54 -6.69
N TRP A 48 -0.62 -12.76 -7.15
CA TRP A 48 -1.14 -11.63 -6.39
C TRP A 48 -2.62 -11.81 -6.05
N LEU A 49 -2.93 -11.76 -4.76
CA LEU A 49 -4.29 -11.78 -4.26
C LEU A 49 -4.88 -10.36 -4.34
N VAL A 50 -5.90 -10.19 -5.18
CA VAL A 50 -6.54 -8.89 -5.45
C VAL A 50 -8.05 -8.98 -5.39
N ASN A 51 -8.72 -7.92 -4.91
CA ASN A 51 -10.17 -7.88 -4.80
C ASN A 51 -10.87 -7.56 -6.14
N ASP A 52 -10.20 -6.84 -7.04
CA ASP A 52 -10.68 -6.50 -8.37
C ASP A 52 -9.70 -7.00 -9.43
N LEU A 53 -10.15 -7.94 -10.27
CA LEU A 53 -9.34 -8.54 -11.32
C LEU A 53 -9.15 -7.62 -12.53
N ASN A 54 -9.93 -6.53 -12.65
CA ASN A 54 -9.80 -5.57 -13.75
C ASN A 54 -8.63 -4.59 -13.56
N LYS A 55 -8.02 -4.57 -12.37
CA LYS A 55 -6.84 -3.73 -12.10
C LYS A 55 -5.64 -4.14 -12.94
N ASP A 56 -4.83 -3.15 -13.29
CA ASP A 56 -3.63 -3.35 -14.09
C ASP A 56 -2.49 -3.93 -13.26
N PHE A 57 -1.85 -4.94 -13.82
CA PHE A 57 -0.68 -5.62 -13.26
C PHE A 57 0.30 -5.98 -14.37
N PRO A 58 1.60 -6.09 -14.10
CA PRO A 58 2.55 -6.70 -15.02
C PRO A 58 2.10 -8.09 -15.47
N PRO A 59 2.32 -8.47 -16.74
CA PRO A 59 1.89 -9.75 -17.29
C PRO A 59 2.54 -10.97 -16.61
N GLU A 60 3.69 -10.78 -15.98
CA GLU A 60 4.40 -11.82 -15.21
C GLU A 60 3.68 -12.18 -13.90
N ILE A 61 2.74 -11.35 -13.45
CA ILE A 61 2.00 -11.56 -12.19
C ILE A 61 0.64 -12.19 -12.47
N LYS A 62 0.43 -13.37 -11.90
CA LYS A 62 -0.86 -14.04 -11.92
C LYS A 62 -1.82 -13.39 -10.93
N LYS A 63 -2.80 -12.63 -11.41
CA LYS A 63 -3.88 -12.08 -10.59
C LYS A 63 -4.84 -13.18 -10.15
N VAL A 64 -5.17 -13.19 -8.87
CA VAL A 64 -6.11 -14.15 -8.28
C VAL A 64 -7.09 -13.42 -7.37
N LYS A 65 -8.39 -13.68 -7.55
CA LYS A 65 -9.44 -13.09 -6.71
C LYS A 65 -9.21 -13.44 -5.24
N ASN A 66 -9.14 -12.43 -4.38
CA ASN A 66 -8.90 -12.58 -2.94
C ASN A 66 -10.15 -13.07 -2.18
N ILE A 67 -10.59 -14.27 -2.49
CA ILE A 67 -11.65 -14.98 -1.76
C ILE A 67 -11.06 -16.09 -0.89
N LEU A 68 -11.80 -16.57 0.09
CA LEU A 68 -11.31 -17.51 1.09
C LEU A 68 -10.63 -18.75 0.49
N GLY A 69 -11.24 -19.40 -0.49
CA GLY A 69 -10.71 -20.61 -1.13
C GLY A 69 -9.39 -20.36 -1.85
N ASN A 70 -9.35 -19.33 -2.69
CA ASN A 70 -8.15 -18.95 -3.45
C ASN A 70 -7.01 -18.55 -2.51
N ARG A 71 -7.32 -17.71 -1.52
CA ARG A 71 -6.35 -17.27 -0.51
C ARG A 71 -5.78 -18.47 0.25
N ALA A 72 -6.63 -19.36 0.73
CA ALA A 72 -6.20 -20.56 1.45
C ALA A 72 -5.31 -21.47 0.57
N TYR A 73 -5.70 -21.70 -0.69
CA TYR A 73 -4.92 -22.48 -1.63
C TYR A 73 -3.53 -21.85 -1.89
N HIS A 74 -3.51 -20.58 -2.30
CA HIS A 74 -2.26 -19.93 -2.69
C HIS A 74 -1.33 -19.76 -1.49
N LEU A 75 -1.82 -19.34 -0.33
CA LEU A 75 -1.00 -19.26 0.87
C LEU A 75 -0.48 -20.63 1.31
N SER A 76 -1.28 -21.70 1.22
CA SER A 76 -0.83 -23.04 1.63
C SER A 76 0.22 -23.66 0.71
N THR A 77 0.25 -23.25 -0.57
CA THR A 77 1.15 -23.84 -1.59
C THR A 77 2.35 -22.98 -1.94
N SER A 78 2.42 -21.73 -1.50
CA SER A 78 3.54 -20.85 -1.78
C SER A 78 4.69 -21.02 -0.80
N LYS A 79 5.92 -20.91 -1.30
CA LYS A 79 7.13 -20.91 -0.50
C LYS A 79 7.26 -19.62 0.32
N ILE A 80 6.93 -18.50 -0.30
CA ILE A 80 7.07 -17.16 0.32
C ILE A 80 5.73 -16.43 0.27
N TRP A 81 5.41 -15.74 1.35
CA TRP A 81 4.34 -14.77 1.43
C TRP A 81 4.91 -13.38 1.62
N ILE A 82 4.38 -12.39 0.90
CA ILE A 82 4.74 -10.97 1.05
C ILE A 82 3.47 -10.15 1.18
N ASP A 83 3.33 -9.42 2.29
CA ASP A 83 2.16 -8.59 2.54
C ASP A 83 2.53 -7.34 3.34
N ASN A 84 1.71 -6.32 3.23
CA ASN A 84 1.84 -5.10 4.02
C ASN A 84 0.71 -4.90 5.04
N ALA A 85 -0.19 -5.85 5.14
CA ALA A 85 -1.31 -5.86 6.09
C ALA A 85 -1.34 -7.20 6.84
N ARG A 86 -1.99 -7.21 8.01
CA ARG A 86 -2.14 -8.42 8.81
C ARG A 86 -2.96 -9.48 8.08
N LYS A 87 -2.61 -10.74 8.27
CA LYS A 87 -3.41 -11.86 7.78
C LYS A 87 -4.70 -12.01 8.60
N ASN A 88 -5.71 -12.58 7.98
CA ASN A 88 -6.98 -12.85 8.61
C ASN A 88 -6.84 -13.94 9.69
N TRP A 89 -7.70 -13.88 10.68
CA TRP A 89 -7.80 -14.93 11.69
C TRP A 89 -7.86 -16.33 11.08
N GLY A 90 -7.14 -17.27 11.69
CA GLY A 90 -7.08 -18.66 11.21
C GLY A 90 -6.07 -18.93 10.10
N THR A 91 -5.41 -17.90 9.55
CA THR A 91 -4.28 -18.11 8.62
C THR A 91 -3.09 -18.70 9.39
N ARG A 92 -2.55 -19.81 8.90
CA ARG A 92 -1.40 -20.49 9.51
C ARG A 92 -0.35 -20.80 8.45
N LYS A 93 0.87 -20.37 8.71
CA LYS A 93 2.04 -20.74 7.93
C LYS A 93 2.45 -22.17 8.23
N ARG A 94 2.85 -22.90 7.20
CA ARG A 94 3.35 -24.28 7.30
C ARG A 94 4.86 -24.28 7.48
N LYS A 95 5.39 -25.35 8.09
CA LYS A 95 6.83 -25.58 8.15
C LYS A 95 7.41 -25.57 6.73
N GLY A 96 8.48 -24.83 6.53
CA GLY A 96 9.14 -24.68 5.23
C GLY A 96 8.63 -23.52 4.37
N GLN A 97 7.63 -22.77 4.79
CA GLN A 97 7.23 -21.49 4.20
C GLN A 97 7.91 -20.31 4.91
N PHE A 98 7.99 -19.16 4.24
CA PHE A 98 8.57 -17.93 4.76
C PHE A 98 7.62 -16.76 4.57
N TYR A 99 7.39 -15.92 5.59
CA TYR A 99 6.50 -14.78 5.53
C TYR A 99 7.23 -13.49 5.82
N ILE A 100 7.27 -12.61 4.82
CA ILE A 100 7.80 -11.25 4.90
C ILE A 100 6.62 -10.29 5.12
N GLN A 101 6.59 -9.66 6.27
CA GLN A 101 5.67 -8.57 6.56
C GLN A 101 6.39 -7.24 6.32
N THR A 102 5.95 -6.50 5.31
CA THR A 102 6.60 -5.23 4.94
C THR A 102 6.03 -4.04 5.68
N TRP A 103 4.85 -4.21 6.28
CA TRP A 103 4.02 -3.12 6.77
C TRP A 103 3.78 -2.05 5.70
N HIS A 104 3.15 -0.91 6.06
CA HIS A 104 2.75 0.12 5.09
C HIS A 104 2.98 1.54 5.60
N GLY A 105 3.72 1.72 6.67
CA GLY A 105 4.08 3.04 7.21
C GLY A 105 5.08 2.90 8.34
N PRO A 106 6.33 3.38 8.14
CA PRO A 106 7.37 3.24 9.15
C PRO A 106 7.13 4.17 10.33
N VAL A 107 6.57 5.33 10.05
CA VAL A 107 6.37 6.36 11.05
C VAL A 107 4.90 6.42 11.41
N GLY A 108 4.55 5.90 12.54
CA GLY A 108 3.26 6.18 13.07
C GLY A 108 3.34 7.29 14.11
N PHE A 109 2.86 8.47 13.82
CA PHE A 109 2.36 9.34 14.87
C PHE A 109 1.18 8.65 15.58
N LYS A 110 0.54 7.69 14.92
CA LYS A 110 -0.48 6.84 15.54
C LYS A 110 0.18 5.63 16.21
N PRO A 111 -0.23 5.27 17.42
CA PRO A 111 0.18 4.02 18.03
C PRO A 111 -0.30 2.82 17.22
N VAL A 112 0.54 1.82 17.04
CA VAL A 112 0.21 0.57 16.35
C VAL A 112 0.48 -0.62 17.27
N GLY A 113 -0.16 -1.75 17.01
CA GLY A 113 0.02 -2.96 17.79
C GLY A 113 -0.17 -2.73 19.30
N ARG A 114 0.78 -3.19 20.09
CA ARG A 114 0.79 -3.08 21.56
C ARG A 114 0.78 -1.64 22.07
N LEU A 115 1.37 -0.70 21.33
CA LEU A 115 1.39 0.71 21.72
C LEU A 115 0.01 1.37 21.71
N ARG A 116 -1.02 0.70 21.20
CA ARG A 116 -2.41 1.18 21.26
C ARG A 116 -3.03 1.05 22.66
N GLY A 117 -2.43 0.24 23.54
CA GLY A 117 -2.91 0.03 24.89
C GLY A 117 -4.41 -0.34 24.92
N GLU A 118 -5.16 0.26 25.82
CA GLU A 118 -6.60 0.02 26.01
C GLU A 118 -7.46 0.37 24.79
N LEU A 119 -6.97 1.19 23.88
CA LEU A 119 -7.66 1.50 22.62
C LEU A 119 -7.62 0.33 21.62
N PHE A 120 -6.87 -0.72 21.93
CA PHE A 120 -6.81 -1.88 21.08
C PHE A 120 -7.92 -2.88 21.47
N SER A 121 -8.83 -3.16 20.53
CA SER A 121 -9.87 -4.14 20.81
C SER A 121 -9.25 -5.51 21.06
N LYS A 122 -9.78 -6.26 22.03
CA LYS A 122 -9.30 -7.61 22.37
C LYS A 122 -9.25 -8.55 21.16
N ILE A 123 -10.27 -8.49 20.30
CA ILE A 123 -10.30 -9.28 19.05
C ILE A 123 -9.18 -8.83 18.10
N GLY A 124 -9.00 -7.52 17.94
CA GLY A 124 -7.92 -6.98 17.10
C GLY A 124 -6.52 -7.38 17.59
N GLU A 125 -6.33 -7.44 18.89
CA GLU A 125 -5.10 -7.92 19.52
C GLU A 125 -4.89 -9.40 19.28
N LEU A 126 -5.89 -10.24 19.52
CA LEU A 126 -5.81 -11.69 19.26
C LEU A 126 -5.46 -12.01 17.80
N VAL A 127 -6.08 -11.30 16.85
CA VAL A 127 -5.75 -11.44 15.42
C VAL A 127 -4.30 -11.04 15.15
N SER A 128 -3.83 -9.97 15.78
CA SER A 128 -2.45 -9.48 15.61
C SER A 128 -1.42 -10.45 16.18
N VAL A 129 -1.67 -10.99 17.37
CA VAL A 129 -0.83 -12.03 17.99
C VAL A 129 -0.79 -13.31 17.14
N ALA A 130 -1.93 -13.68 16.55
CA ALA A 130 -2.00 -14.87 15.68
C ALA A 130 -1.23 -14.66 14.37
N ASP A 131 -1.26 -13.46 13.81
CA ASP A 131 -0.47 -13.12 12.61
C ASP A 131 1.02 -13.06 12.92
N ALA A 132 1.40 -12.43 14.03
CA ALA A 132 2.77 -12.32 14.52
C ALA A 132 3.51 -13.66 14.55
N LYS A 133 2.82 -14.72 14.98
CA LYS A 133 3.37 -16.09 15.01
C LYS A 133 3.70 -16.67 13.62
N ASN A 134 3.19 -16.09 12.55
CA ASN A 134 3.47 -16.51 11.18
C ASN A 134 4.62 -15.72 10.56
N ILE A 135 4.93 -14.53 11.05
CA ILE A 135 5.93 -13.62 10.47
C ILE A 135 7.33 -14.15 10.75
N ASP A 136 8.14 -14.34 9.71
CA ASP A 136 9.56 -14.67 9.85
C ASP A 136 10.42 -13.41 9.86
N VAL A 137 9.96 -12.35 9.18
CA VAL A 137 10.64 -11.06 9.17
C VAL A 137 9.68 -9.91 8.97
N LEU A 138 9.91 -8.83 9.72
CA LEU A 138 9.23 -7.55 9.60
C LEU A 138 10.25 -6.51 9.09
N LEU A 139 9.91 -5.79 8.01
CA LEU A 139 10.82 -4.79 7.45
C LEU A 139 10.73 -3.47 8.20
N SER A 140 11.87 -2.84 8.42
CA SER A 140 11.99 -1.47 8.91
C SER A 140 12.88 -0.64 7.99
N ASN A 141 12.78 0.69 8.08
CA ASN A 141 13.53 1.61 7.22
C ASN A 141 14.57 2.46 7.96
N SER A 142 14.63 2.38 9.27
CA SER A 142 15.52 3.18 10.11
C SER A 142 15.66 2.57 11.50
N ASP A 143 16.67 2.99 12.25
CA ASP A 143 16.85 2.53 13.62
C ASP A 143 15.66 2.92 14.51
N TRP A 144 15.13 4.13 14.32
CA TRP A 144 13.93 4.58 15.00
C TRP A 144 12.70 3.68 14.68
N CYS A 145 12.55 3.28 13.43
CA CYS A 145 11.46 2.40 13.02
C CYS A 145 11.65 0.99 13.60
N THR A 146 12.90 0.48 13.63
CA THR A 146 13.23 -0.81 14.24
C THR A 146 12.85 -0.83 15.71
N ASP A 147 13.33 0.13 16.50
CA ASP A 147 12.98 0.26 17.93
C ASP A 147 11.46 0.36 18.13
N LYS A 148 10.78 1.13 17.28
CA LYS A 148 9.33 1.23 17.36
C LYS A 148 8.63 -0.09 17.05
N TRP A 149 9.07 -0.85 16.05
CA TRP A 149 8.49 -2.13 15.70
C TRP A 149 8.68 -3.17 16.80
N GLU A 150 9.85 -3.25 17.39
CA GLU A 150 10.16 -4.13 18.52
C GLU A 150 9.23 -3.86 19.71
N ARG A 151 8.89 -2.60 19.97
CA ARG A 151 7.92 -2.22 21.02
C ARG A 151 6.47 -2.41 20.63
N SER A 152 6.14 -2.30 19.34
CA SER A 152 4.76 -2.32 18.84
C SER A 152 4.24 -3.71 18.55
N PHE A 153 5.11 -4.62 18.12
CA PHE A 153 4.73 -5.97 17.70
C PHE A 153 5.07 -7.02 18.75
N TRP A 154 4.95 -8.29 18.44
CA TRP A 154 5.01 -9.39 19.42
C TRP A 154 6.27 -10.24 19.33
N GLY A 155 7.40 -9.63 18.98
CA GLY A 155 8.72 -10.27 18.97
C GLY A 155 9.09 -10.89 17.62
N GLU A 156 8.47 -10.45 16.54
CA GLU A 156 8.87 -10.79 15.18
C GLU A 156 10.29 -10.25 14.89
N PRO A 157 11.15 -11.01 14.20
CA PRO A 157 12.44 -10.50 13.79
C PRO A 157 12.30 -9.28 12.88
N VAL A 158 12.93 -8.16 13.25
CA VAL A 158 12.91 -6.92 12.46
C VAL A 158 14.23 -6.77 11.71
N ILE A 159 14.16 -6.52 10.40
CA ILE A 159 15.33 -6.28 9.55
C ILE A 159 15.25 -4.87 8.95
N LYS A 160 16.33 -4.10 9.10
CA LYS A 160 16.44 -2.76 8.52
C LYS A 160 16.92 -2.88 7.06
N THR A 161 15.99 -2.69 6.12
CA THR A 161 16.25 -2.79 4.67
C THR A 161 15.94 -1.51 3.91
N GLY A 162 15.36 -0.52 4.54
CA GLY A 162 14.72 0.58 3.86
C GLY A 162 13.24 0.30 3.57
N SER A 163 12.63 1.14 2.74
CA SER A 163 11.24 0.98 2.29
C SER A 163 11.24 0.80 0.78
N PRO A 164 11.02 -0.40 0.24
CA PRO A 164 11.06 -0.67 -1.21
C PRO A 164 10.21 0.32 -2.02
N ARG A 165 9.06 0.72 -1.52
CA ARG A 165 8.19 1.70 -2.17
C ARG A 165 8.79 3.11 -2.32
N CYS A 166 9.88 3.41 -1.62
CA CYS A 166 10.58 4.69 -1.73
C CYS A 166 11.67 4.69 -2.80
N ASP A 167 12.05 3.53 -3.32
CA ASP A 167 13.14 3.39 -4.28
C ASP A 167 12.84 4.13 -5.58
N ILE A 168 11.59 4.12 -6.03
CA ILE A 168 11.13 4.85 -7.21
C ILE A 168 11.39 6.36 -7.11
N LEU A 169 11.32 6.94 -5.91
CA LEU A 169 11.54 8.37 -5.68
C LEU A 169 13.00 8.78 -5.87
N ILE A 170 13.91 7.80 -5.81
CA ILE A 170 15.36 8.02 -5.93
C ILE A 170 15.84 7.55 -7.31
N ASN A 171 15.48 6.32 -7.67
CA ASN A 171 16.04 5.65 -8.84
C ASN A 171 15.35 6.03 -10.16
N GLU A 172 14.06 6.43 -10.12
CA GLU A 172 13.24 6.65 -11.30
C GLU A 172 12.62 8.05 -11.36
N ARG A 173 13.09 8.99 -10.58
CA ARG A 173 12.53 10.33 -10.45
C ARG A 173 12.21 11.00 -11.78
N ASP A 174 13.19 11.03 -12.71
CA ASP A 174 13.02 11.71 -13.99
C ASP A 174 12.08 10.96 -14.94
N ILE A 175 12.01 9.63 -14.79
CA ILE A 175 11.09 8.79 -15.55
C ILE A 175 9.65 9.07 -15.10
N GLN A 176 9.40 9.07 -13.78
CA GLN A 176 8.08 9.35 -13.22
C GLN A 176 7.65 10.79 -13.49
N TYR A 177 8.55 11.74 -13.42
CA TYR A 177 8.29 13.14 -13.77
C TYR A 177 7.75 13.27 -15.22
N ARG A 178 8.37 12.61 -16.19
CA ARG A 178 7.91 12.62 -17.58
C ARG A 178 6.58 11.88 -17.75
N LYS A 179 6.47 10.68 -17.19
CA LYS A 179 5.28 9.83 -17.24
C LYS A 179 4.03 10.57 -16.73
N ILE A 180 4.14 11.25 -15.57
CA ILE A 180 3.03 12.02 -15.00
C ILE A 180 2.61 13.17 -15.92
N ARG A 181 3.57 13.87 -16.51
CA ARG A 181 3.26 14.98 -17.41
C ARG A 181 2.56 14.53 -18.68
N GLU A 182 2.99 13.42 -19.24
CA GLU A 182 2.37 12.81 -20.41
C GLU A 182 0.97 12.30 -20.08
N GLU A 183 0.83 11.57 -18.97
CA GLU A 183 -0.44 10.97 -18.55
C GLU A 183 -1.56 12.01 -18.36
N PHE A 184 -1.23 13.14 -17.77
CA PHE A 184 -2.20 14.19 -17.46
C PHE A 184 -2.12 15.40 -18.42
N ASN A 185 -1.34 15.29 -19.49
CA ASN A 185 -1.12 16.37 -20.47
C ASN A 185 -0.83 17.71 -19.78
N LEU A 186 0.12 17.69 -18.84
CA LEU A 186 0.47 18.88 -18.07
C LEU A 186 1.31 19.85 -18.91
N LYS A 187 1.10 21.15 -18.72
CA LYS A 187 1.89 22.18 -19.39
C LYS A 187 3.38 22.05 -19.01
N PRO A 188 4.30 22.30 -19.94
CA PRO A 188 5.73 22.39 -19.62
C PRO A 188 5.96 23.32 -18.43
N ASP A 189 6.96 23.01 -17.60
CA ASP A 189 7.38 23.81 -16.44
C ASP A 189 6.31 24.08 -15.36
N SER A 190 5.11 23.48 -15.51
CA SER A 190 4.09 23.56 -14.47
C SER A 190 4.53 22.81 -13.21
N LYS A 191 4.04 23.25 -12.09
CA LYS A 191 4.31 22.67 -10.77
C LYS A 191 3.11 21.85 -10.30
N ILE A 192 3.36 20.85 -9.48
CA ILE A 192 2.32 19.99 -8.91
C ILE A 192 2.34 20.16 -7.40
N VAL A 193 1.17 20.30 -6.80
CA VAL A 193 0.97 20.15 -5.36
C VAL A 193 0.02 19.00 -5.09
N LEU A 194 0.42 18.07 -4.22
CA LEU A 194 -0.42 16.95 -3.82
C LEU A 194 -1.21 17.30 -2.55
N TYR A 195 -2.53 17.22 -2.66
CA TYR A 195 -3.44 17.28 -1.53
C TYR A 195 -3.95 15.88 -1.19
N ALA A 196 -3.41 15.29 -0.13
CA ALA A 196 -3.73 13.93 0.32
C ALA A 196 -4.24 13.94 1.77
N PRO A 197 -5.47 14.39 2.01
CA PRO A 197 -6.01 14.49 3.36
C PRO A 197 -6.25 13.12 3.97
N THR A 198 -5.99 13.01 5.28
CA THR A 198 -6.51 11.90 6.06
C THR A 198 -7.97 12.16 6.41
N PHE A 199 -8.76 11.11 6.48
CA PHE A 199 -10.14 11.26 6.95
C PHE A 199 -10.16 11.69 8.43
N ARG A 200 -11.07 12.59 8.76
CA ARG A 200 -11.34 13.02 10.14
C ARG A 200 -12.65 12.37 10.60
N GLY A 201 -12.74 12.00 11.88
CA GLY A 201 -13.97 11.53 12.51
C GLY A 201 -14.08 10.01 12.72
N GLY A 202 -14.70 9.64 13.83
CA GLY A 202 -15.18 8.31 14.20
C GLY A 202 -14.13 7.33 14.74
N SER A 203 -14.49 6.59 15.79
CA SER A 203 -13.75 5.41 16.22
C SER A 203 -13.85 4.31 15.16
N GLN A 204 -12.92 3.35 15.14
CA GLN A 204 -12.92 2.23 14.18
C GLN A 204 -14.22 1.40 14.21
N ASN A 205 -15.03 1.53 15.24
CA ASN A 205 -16.25 0.74 15.49
C ASN A 205 -17.56 1.45 15.12
N LYS A 206 -17.54 2.73 14.72
CA LYS A 206 -18.75 3.43 14.25
C LYS A 206 -18.68 3.58 12.74
N LYS A 207 -19.82 3.36 12.03
CA LYS A 207 -19.96 3.75 10.61
C LYS A 207 -19.55 5.21 10.51
N ARG A 208 -18.39 5.45 9.88
CA ARG A 208 -17.86 6.78 9.71
C ARG A 208 -18.68 7.48 8.65
N GLU A 209 -19.46 8.44 9.05
CA GLU A 209 -20.06 9.39 8.12
C GLU A 209 -18.98 10.41 7.78
N VAL A 210 -18.66 10.51 6.51
CA VAL A 210 -17.77 11.51 5.98
C VAL A 210 -18.64 12.48 5.21
N PHE A 211 -18.71 13.70 5.68
CA PHE A 211 -19.46 14.75 5.01
C PHE A 211 -18.58 15.40 3.94
N ALA A 212 -19.13 15.58 2.74
CA ALA A 212 -18.46 16.26 1.62
C ALA A 212 -18.09 17.73 1.97
N GLU A 213 -18.72 18.28 2.99
CA GLU A 213 -18.50 19.64 3.51
C GLU A 213 -17.19 19.79 4.30
N GLU A 214 -16.46 18.69 4.57
CA GLU A 214 -15.20 18.71 5.32
C GLU A 214 -13.97 19.11 4.50
N PHE A 215 -14.10 19.38 3.20
CA PHE A 215 -13.00 20.04 2.47
C PHE A 215 -12.94 21.51 2.85
N THR A 216 -12.15 21.78 3.85
CA THR A 216 -11.89 23.15 4.34
C THR A 216 -10.96 23.94 3.42
N ILE A 217 -10.56 23.37 2.27
CA ILE A 217 -9.61 23.99 1.35
C ILE A 217 -10.31 24.48 0.08
N ASP A 218 -10.17 25.74 -0.22
CA ASP A 218 -10.51 26.29 -1.52
C ASP A 218 -9.33 26.08 -2.47
N PHE A 219 -9.49 25.19 -3.43
CA PHE A 219 -8.44 24.85 -4.38
C PHE A 219 -8.08 25.99 -5.32
N ASN A 220 -9.04 26.87 -5.66
CA ASN A 220 -8.75 28.03 -6.50
C ASN A 220 -7.92 29.07 -5.74
N LEU A 221 -8.27 29.33 -4.50
CA LEU A 221 -7.50 30.20 -3.62
C LEU A 221 -6.09 29.63 -3.36
N LEU A 222 -5.99 28.33 -3.12
CA LEU A 222 -4.68 27.64 -2.97
C LEU A 222 -3.82 27.86 -4.20
N ARG A 223 -4.36 27.61 -5.40
CA ARG A 223 -3.64 27.76 -6.67
C ARG A 223 -3.18 29.20 -6.88
N GLN A 224 -4.05 30.17 -6.64
CA GLN A 224 -3.72 31.61 -6.74
C GLN A 224 -2.60 31.98 -5.77
N SER A 225 -2.67 31.55 -4.53
CA SER A 225 -1.66 31.81 -3.49
C SER A 225 -0.31 31.19 -3.86
N LEU A 226 -0.31 29.97 -4.40
CA LEU A 226 0.91 29.30 -4.88
C LEU A 226 1.52 30.07 -6.05
N HIS A 227 0.70 30.49 -7.01
CA HIS A 227 1.15 31.32 -8.14
C HIS A 227 1.74 32.63 -7.68
N GLN A 228 1.07 33.36 -6.79
CA GLN A 228 1.55 34.63 -6.26
C GLN A 228 2.88 34.50 -5.52
N LYS A 229 3.02 33.45 -4.70
CA LYS A 229 4.19 33.27 -3.84
C LYS A 229 5.40 32.65 -4.57
N PHE A 230 5.18 31.73 -5.47
CA PHE A 230 6.23 30.91 -6.06
C PHE A 230 6.33 31.03 -7.59
N GLY A 231 5.42 31.77 -8.22
CA GLY A 231 5.30 31.90 -9.67
C GLY A 231 4.96 30.59 -10.38
N GLY A 232 4.75 30.68 -11.70
CA GLY A 232 4.47 29.54 -12.56
C GLY A 232 3.02 29.03 -12.46
N GLU A 233 2.69 28.05 -13.27
CA GLU A 233 1.40 27.38 -13.21
C GLU A 233 1.41 26.19 -12.26
N TRP A 234 0.29 25.98 -11.59
CA TRP A 234 0.17 24.92 -10.59
C TRP A 234 -1.02 24.02 -10.91
N TYR A 235 -0.77 22.71 -10.87
CA TYR A 235 -1.79 21.67 -10.84
C TYR A 235 -1.95 21.15 -9.41
N ILE A 236 -3.16 20.86 -9.01
CA ILE A 236 -3.48 20.30 -7.70
C ILE A 236 -3.89 18.86 -7.91
N PHE A 237 -3.05 17.93 -7.48
CA PHE A 237 -3.41 16.52 -7.45
C PHE A 237 -4.13 16.22 -6.14
N VAL A 238 -5.32 15.67 -6.27
CA VAL A 238 -6.14 15.30 -5.10
C VAL A 238 -6.12 13.79 -4.95
N ARG A 239 -5.68 13.32 -3.80
CA ARG A 239 -5.74 11.89 -3.47
C ARG A 239 -6.49 11.67 -2.18
N LEU A 240 -7.71 11.22 -2.30
CA LEU A 240 -8.53 10.87 -1.17
C LEU A 240 -8.15 9.51 -0.59
N HIS A 241 -8.32 9.36 0.71
CA HIS A 241 -8.21 8.05 1.32
C HIS A 241 -9.22 7.06 0.67
N PRO A 242 -8.89 5.79 0.41
CA PRO A 242 -9.78 4.85 -0.30
C PRO A 242 -11.18 4.74 0.30
N GLN A 243 -11.32 4.88 1.62
CA GLN A 243 -12.63 4.90 2.29
C GLN A 243 -13.44 6.18 1.98
N LEU A 244 -12.75 7.28 1.63
CA LEU A 244 -13.37 8.53 1.21
C LEU A 244 -13.75 8.48 -0.27
N SER A 245 -12.86 8.00 -1.12
CA SER A 245 -13.07 7.96 -2.57
C SER A 245 -14.32 7.15 -2.95
N LEU A 246 -14.57 6.02 -2.29
CA LEU A 246 -15.77 5.20 -2.49
C LEU A 246 -17.09 5.93 -2.16
N ARG A 247 -17.05 6.89 -1.23
CA ARG A 247 -18.22 7.67 -0.82
C ARG A 247 -18.35 8.97 -1.58
N MET A 248 -17.23 9.51 -2.03
CA MET A 248 -17.15 10.81 -2.71
C MET A 248 -17.16 10.72 -4.24
N GLN A 249 -17.38 9.55 -4.84
CA GLN A 249 -17.64 9.43 -6.29
C GLN A 249 -18.74 10.40 -6.80
N LYS A 250 -19.49 11.02 -5.89
CA LYS A 250 -20.49 12.06 -6.17
C LYS A 250 -20.02 13.50 -5.87
N ALA A 251 -18.94 13.69 -5.16
CA ALA A 251 -18.39 15.03 -4.95
C ALA A 251 -17.67 15.46 -6.24
N LYS A 252 -18.35 16.25 -7.03
CA LYS A 252 -17.74 16.93 -8.17
C LYS A 252 -16.75 17.94 -7.59
N PHE A 253 -15.44 17.60 -7.59
CA PHE A 253 -14.45 18.65 -7.57
C PHE A 253 -14.80 19.68 -8.64
N SER A 254 -14.63 20.97 -8.34
CA SER A 254 -14.92 22.01 -9.34
C SER A 254 -14.34 21.59 -10.69
N LYS A 255 -15.08 21.80 -11.78
CA LYS A 255 -14.65 21.46 -13.15
C LYS A 255 -13.49 22.37 -13.57
N SER A 256 -12.34 22.21 -12.96
CA SER A 256 -11.13 22.95 -13.26
C SER A 256 -10.11 21.99 -13.87
N GLU A 257 -9.55 22.34 -15.02
CA GLU A 257 -8.47 21.58 -15.66
C GLU A 257 -7.20 21.47 -14.78
N TYR A 258 -7.09 22.30 -13.76
CA TYR A 258 -5.95 22.34 -12.85
C TYR A 258 -6.15 21.48 -11.60
N ILE A 259 -7.30 20.87 -11.39
CA ILE A 259 -7.60 20.00 -10.25
C ILE A 259 -7.79 18.58 -10.78
N ILE A 260 -6.87 17.70 -10.46
CA ILE A 260 -6.80 16.35 -11.00
C ILE A 260 -7.00 15.35 -9.85
N ASP A 261 -8.07 14.56 -9.94
CA ASP A 261 -8.34 13.49 -8.98
C ASP A 261 -7.53 12.25 -9.34
N ILE A 262 -6.58 11.89 -8.49
CA ILE A 262 -5.76 10.67 -8.60
C ILE A 262 -6.15 9.61 -7.56
N SER A 263 -7.31 9.75 -6.91
CA SER A 263 -7.76 8.82 -5.85
C SER A 263 -7.99 7.40 -6.34
N TYR A 264 -8.21 7.21 -7.65
CA TYR A 264 -8.40 5.91 -8.29
C TYR A 264 -7.08 5.16 -8.56
N LYS A 265 -5.95 5.86 -8.51
CA LYS A 265 -4.64 5.25 -8.72
C LYS A 265 -4.27 4.34 -7.55
N ASP A 266 -3.75 3.18 -7.83
CA ASP A 266 -3.42 2.20 -6.79
C ASP A 266 -2.21 2.64 -5.96
N ASP A 267 -1.15 3.07 -6.62
CA ASP A 267 0.08 3.48 -5.93
C ASP A 267 0.22 5.00 -5.83
N LEU A 268 0.52 5.48 -4.63
CA LEU A 268 0.79 6.89 -4.37
C LEU A 268 2.21 7.28 -4.77
N TYR A 269 3.16 6.35 -4.63
CA TYR A 269 4.59 6.66 -4.75
C TYR A 269 5.01 7.01 -6.19
N GLU A 270 4.22 6.64 -7.17
CA GLU A 270 4.39 7.09 -8.56
C GLU A 270 4.11 8.60 -8.75
N TYR A 271 3.44 9.23 -7.78
CA TYR A 271 2.95 10.63 -7.86
C TYR A 271 3.57 11.57 -6.79
N LEU A 272 4.64 11.13 -6.12
CA LEU A 272 5.34 11.91 -5.09
C LEU A 272 6.58 12.66 -5.60
#